data_4c297b18a0cb458b0565fc3689fb2dd7
#
_entry.id   4c297b18a0cb458b0565fc3689fb2dd7
#
_cell.length_a   1.000
_cell.length_b   1.000
_cell.length_c   1.000
_cell.angle_alpha   90.00
_cell.angle_beta   90.00
_cell.angle_gamma   90.00
#
_symmetry.space_group_name_H-M   'P 1'
#
loop_
_entity.id
_entity.type
_entity.pdbx_description
1 polymer ?
#
loop_
_entity_poly.entity_id
_entity_poly.type
_entity_poly.pdbx_seq_one_letter_code
_entity_poly.pdbx_strand_id
1 'polypeptide(L)'
;MTLKSRLPDKSHPLPGTPKPPLTLTSGRLQGNTTSPLFCWNWIVLKSMLAVMLGGAVGCTLRWLISLRFNALFPNLPPGTLIVNLAGGFIIGAAMAWFVKNPQIDPLWKLLIVTGLCGGLTTFSTFSAEILMMLQSGKYLWAMGSVLVHVVGSLLMTFAGFTLMTLLG
;
A
#
# COMPACT_ATOMS: atom_id res chain seq x y z
N MET A 1 64.84 8.81 56.64
CA MET A 1 64.30 7.84 55.69
C MET A 1 62.77 8.04 55.70
N THR A 2 62.25 8.96 54.82
CA THR A 2 60.86 9.45 54.84
C THR A 2 60.09 8.79 53.70
N LEU A 3 59.18 7.90 54.06
CA LEU A 3 58.24 7.30 53.09
C LEU A 3 57.16 8.30 52.67
N LYS A 4 57.22 8.74 51.42
CA LYS A 4 56.24 9.62 50.84
C LYS A 4 55.14 8.74 50.21
N SER A 5 54.01 8.56 50.94
CA SER A 5 52.82 7.88 50.40
C SER A 5 52.23 8.63 49.25
N ARG A 6 52.21 7.99 48.05
CA ARG A 6 51.49 8.50 46.89
C ARG A 6 49.99 8.25 47.10
N LEU A 7 49.22 9.30 47.12
CA LEU A 7 47.76 9.25 46.99
C LEU A 7 47.40 8.88 45.55
N PRO A 8 46.40 8.01 45.33
CA PRO A 8 45.96 7.69 43.97
C PRO A 8 45.26 8.87 43.30
N ASP A 9 45.61 9.08 42.05
CA ASP A 9 45.00 10.08 41.17
C ASP A 9 43.49 9.78 40.97
N LYS A 10 42.62 10.76 41.30
CA LYS A 10 41.16 10.69 41.22
C LYS A 10 40.61 11.04 39.83
N SER A 11 41.40 10.99 38.78
CA SER A 11 40.98 11.45 37.43
C SER A 11 40.35 10.41 36.52
N HIS A 12 40.27 9.12 36.93
CA HIS A 12 39.60 8.10 36.15
C HIS A 12 38.25 7.71 36.77
N PRO A 13 37.11 7.94 36.06
CA PRO A 13 35.83 7.42 36.52
C PRO A 13 35.78 5.90 36.40
N LEU A 14 35.27 5.24 37.45
CA LEU A 14 35.08 3.80 37.54
C LEU A 14 34.14 3.30 36.40
N PRO A 15 34.39 2.12 35.79
CA PRO A 15 33.52 1.57 34.79
C PRO A 15 32.15 1.21 35.40
N GLY A 16 31.07 1.82 34.91
CA GLY A 16 29.70 1.54 35.34
C GLY A 16 28.92 2.72 35.97
N THR A 17 29.56 3.90 36.11
CA THR A 17 28.79 5.08 36.55
C THR A 17 27.95 5.68 35.41
N PRO A 18 26.65 5.93 35.64
CA PRO A 18 25.82 6.61 34.62
C PRO A 18 26.39 8.01 34.36
N LYS A 19 26.53 8.35 33.08
CA LYS A 19 26.94 9.70 32.67
C LYS A 19 25.98 10.73 33.25
N PRO A 20 26.48 11.87 33.80
CA PRO A 20 25.62 12.93 34.27
C PRO A 20 24.77 13.48 33.09
N PRO A 21 23.55 13.93 33.37
CA PRO A 21 22.72 14.54 32.33
C PRO A 21 23.45 15.76 31.73
N LEU A 22 23.43 15.83 30.38
CA LEU A 22 24.03 16.94 29.65
C LEU A 22 23.45 18.27 30.16
N THR A 23 24.30 19.07 30.82
CA THR A 23 23.96 20.43 31.19
C THR A 23 23.72 21.24 29.91
N LEU A 24 22.54 21.82 29.79
CA LEU A 24 22.15 22.75 28.74
C LEU A 24 23.00 24.02 28.88
N THR A 25 24.15 24.07 28.20
CA THR A 25 24.82 25.33 27.95
C THR A 25 24.05 26.04 26.84
N SER A 26 23.67 27.31 27.13
CA SER A 26 22.98 28.25 26.25
C SER A 26 23.86 28.58 25.04
N GLY A 27 24.05 27.64 24.14
CA GLY A 27 24.68 27.76 22.83
C GLY A 27 23.58 27.72 21.78
N ARG A 28 23.43 28.84 21.09
CA ARG A 28 22.53 29.12 19.97
C ARG A 28 22.48 27.91 19.00
N LEU A 29 21.44 27.08 19.07
CA LEU A 29 21.15 26.05 18.07
C LEU A 29 20.60 26.75 16.82
N GLN A 30 21.51 27.28 15.98
CA GLN A 30 21.24 27.49 14.56
C GLN A 30 21.39 26.14 13.85
N GLY A 31 20.47 25.22 14.11
CA GLY A 31 20.25 24.01 13.34
C GLY A 31 18.90 24.15 12.65
N ASN A 32 18.89 24.01 11.36
CA ASN A 32 17.72 23.96 10.48
C ASN A 32 16.73 22.91 11.00
N THR A 33 15.89 23.30 11.96
CA THR A 33 14.85 22.45 12.55
C THR A 33 13.64 22.48 11.63
N THR A 34 13.71 21.77 10.51
CA THR A 34 12.49 21.22 9.94
C THR A 34 11.92 20.28 11.00
N SER A 35 10.89 20.72 11.72
CA SER A 35 10.30 19.94 12.81
C SER A 35 9.92 18.56 12.25
N PRO A 36 10.13 17.45 12.98
CA PRO A 36 9.76 16.11 12.51
C PRO A 36 8.29 16.03 12.11
N LEU A 37 7.41 16.86 12.69
CA LEU A 37 6.02 17.03 12.31
C LEU A 37 5.83 17.62 10.90
N PHE A 38 6.70 18.52 10.47
CA PHE A 38 6.64 19.11 9.12
C PHE A 38 7.02 18.09 8.05
N CYS A 39 8.09 17.32 8.27
CA CYS A 39 8.48 16.24 7.36
C CYS A 39 7.39 15.16 7.29
N TRP A 40 6.78 14.79 8.41
CA TRP A 40 5.68 13.83 8.46
C TRP A 40 4.47 14.31 7.64
N ASN A 41 4.03 15.55 7.83
CA ASN A 41 2.90 16.13 7.10
C ASN A 41 3.15 16.16 5.58
N TRP A 42 4.37 16.45 5.15
CA TRP A 42 4.74 16.48 3.73
C TRP A 42 4.73 15.09 3.09
N ILE A 43 5.22 14.07 3.79
CA ILE A 43 5.20 12.68 3.32
C ILE A 43 3.75 12.18 3.20
N VAL A 44 2.94 12.43 4.22
CA VAL A 44 1.51 12.06 4.21
C VAL A 44 0.77 12.74 3.07
N LEU A 45 1.01 14.03 2.84
CA LEU A 45 0.37 14.78 1.76
C LEU A 45 0.70 14.19 0.37
N LYS A 46 1.98 13.89 0.10
CA LYS A 46 2.39 13.25 -1.15
C LYS A 46 1.75 11.87 -1.33
N SER A 47 1.71 11.08 -0.26
CA SER A 47 1.08 9.76 -0.25
C SER A 47 -0.42 9.85 -0.53
N MET A 48 -1.12 10.78 0.10
CA MET A 48 -2.53 11.05 -0.17
C MET A 48 -2.77 11.46 -1.63
N LEU A 49 -1.97 12.37 -2.16
CA LEU A 49 -2.09 12.80 -3.56
C LEU A 49 -1.87 11.63 -4.53
N ALA A 50 -0.88 10.77 -4.28
CA ALA A 50 -0.64 9.58 -5.10
C ALA A 50 -1.86 8.64 -5.09
N VAL A 51 -2.41 8.33 -3.91
CA VAL A 51 -3.61 7.48 -3.78
C VAL A 51 -4.83 8.13 -4.42
N MET A 52 -5.04 9.43 -4.22
CA MET A 52 -6.17 10.16 -4.81
C MET A 52 -6.11 10.16 -6.34
N LEU A 53 -4.95 10.45 -6.93
CA LEU A 53 -4.78 10.46 -8.39
C LEU A 53 -4.98 9.06 -8.98
N GLY A 54 -4.33 8.04 -8.41
CA GLY A 54 -4.51 6.66 -8.84
C GLY A 54 -5.96 6.21 -8.68
N GLY A 55 -6.59 6.51 -7.54
CA GLY A 55 -7.98 6.19 -7.24
C GLY A 55 -8.96 6.88 -8.19
N ALA A 56 -8.76 8.16 -8.50
CA ALA A 56 -9.58 8.88 -9.45
C ALA A 56 -9.57 8.21 -10.84
N VAL A 57 -8.39 7.83 -11.33
CA VAL A 57 -8.25 7.11 -12.60
C VAL A 57 -8.93 5.74 -12.51
N GLY A 58 -8.65 4.95 -11.46
CA GLY A 58 -9.22 3.62 -11.28
C GLY A 58 -10.74 3.63 -11.17
N CYS A 59 -11.31 4.52 -10.36
CA CYS A 59 -12.77 4.67 -10.23
C CYS A 59 -13.44 5.11 -11.54
N THR A 60 -12.82 6.03 -12.27
CA THR A 60 -13.35 6.48 -13.57
C THR A 60 -13.34 5.35 -14.58
N LEU A 61 -12.25 4.59 -14.70
CA LEU A 61 -12.17 3.44 -15.60
C LEU A 61 -13.21 2.36 -15.22
N ARG A 62 -13.35 2.05 -13.94
CA ARG A 62 -14.37 1.12 -13.44
C ARG A 62 -15.77 1.59 -13.82
N TRP A 63 -16.09 2.85 -13.59
CA TRP A 63 -17.40 3.39 -13.92
C TRP A 63 -17.69 3.30 -15.43
N LEU A 64 -16.75 3.69 -16.29
CA LEU A 64 -16.90 3.63 -17.75
C LEU A 64 -17.07 2.19 -18.25
N ILE A 65 -16.26 1.24 -17.73
CA ILE A 65 -16.36 -0.18 -18.12
C ILE A 65 -17.70 -0.76 -17.65
N SER A 66 -18.09 -0.49 -16.40
CA SER A 66 -19.37 -0.94 -15.86
C SER A 66 -20.56 -0.37 -16.66
N LEU A 67 -20.52 0.91 -16.98
CA LEU A 67 -21.55 1.58 -17.78
C LEU A 67 -21.70 0.92 -19.17
N ARG A 68 -20.58 0.58 -19.80
CA ARG A 68 -20.58 0.03 -21.16
C ARG A 68 -20.98 -1.45 -21.22
N PHE A 69 -20.59 -2.25 -20.22
CA PHE A 69 -20.68 -3.70 -20.33
C PHE A 69 -21.75 -4.34 -19.44
N ASN A 70 -22.13 -3.75 -18.30
CA ASN A 70 -23.08 -4.38 -17.39
C ASN A 70 -24.49 -4.58 -18.00
N ALA A 71 -24.87 -3.75 -18.94
CA ALA A 71 -26.14 -3.87 -19.66
C ALA A 71 -26.21 -5.10 -20.59
N LEU A 72 -25.06 -5.71 -20.96
CA LEU A 72 -25.03 -6.82 -21.92
C LEU A 72 -25.56 -8.14 -21.33
N PHE A 73 -25.29 -8.40 -20.03
CA PHE A 73 -25.70 -9.62 -19.36
C PHE A 73 -26.22 -9.31 -17.94
N PRO A 74 -27.53 -9.14 -17.76
CA PRO A 74 -28.11 -8.79 -16.46
C PRO A 74 -27.92 -9.86 -15.37
N ASN A 75 -27.69 -11.13 -15.75
CA ASN A 75 -27.49 -12.24 -14.78
C ASN A 75 -26.05 -12.38 -14.30
N LEU A 76 -25.09 -11.86 -15.03
CA LEU A 76 -23.68 -11.81 -14.66
C LEU A 76 -23.09 -10.53 -15.25
N PRO A 77 -23.11 -9.39 -14.53
CA PRO A 77 -22.64 -8.11 -15.03
C PRO A 77 -21.17 -8.17 -15.46
N PRO A 78 -20.87 -8.19 -16.78
CA PRO A 78 -19.50 -8.47 -17.21
C PRO A 78 -18.55 -7.31 -16.92
N GLY A 79 -19.04 -6.09 -16.78
CA GLY A 79 -18.23 -4.93 -16.45
C GLY A 79 -17.57 -5.06 -15.09
N THR A 80 -18.32 -5.49 -14.07
CA THR A 80 -17.82 -5.73 -12.71
C THR A 80 -16.79 -6.86 -12.72
N LEU A 81 -17.04 -7.93 -13.48
CA LEU A 81 -16.10 -9.03 -13.62
C LEU A 81 -14.79 -8.58 -14.30
N ILE A 82 -14.89 -7.88 -15.43
CA ILE A 82 -13.74 -7.39 -16.19
C ILE A 82 -12.83 -6.52 -15.31
N VAL A 83 -13.39 -5.56 -14.57
CA VAL A 83 -12.55 -4.67 -13.73
C VAL A 83 -11.88 -5.40 -12.59
N ASN A 84 -12.53 -6.41 -11.99
CA ASN A 84 -11.92 -7.21 -10.93
C ASN A 84 -10.82 -8.14 -11.47
N LEU A 85 -11.02 -8.76 -12.62
CA LEU A 85 -10.00 -9.58 -13.28
C LEU A 85 -8.81 -8.75 -13.76
N ALA A 86 -9.08 -7.62 -14.42
CA ALA A 86 -8.03 -6.70 -14.88
C ALA A 86 -7.23 -6.13 -13.69
N GLY A 87 -7.93 -5.70 -12.63
CA GLY A 87 -7.28 -5.22 -11.42
C GLY A 87 -6.44 -6.29 -10.73
N GLY A 88 -6.93 -7.55 -10.68
CA GLY A 88 -6.17 -8.70 -10.19
C GLY A 88 -4.88 -8.92 -10.99
N PHE A 89 -4.95 -8.88 -12.32
CA PHE A 89 -3.77 -9.00 -13.18
C PHE A 89 -2.76 -7.86 -12.95
N ILE A 90 -3.23 -6.62 -12.93
CA ILE A 90 -2.38 -5.44 -12.74
C ILE A 90 -1.70 -5.47 -11.38
N ILE A 91 -2.40 -5.84 -10.30
CA ILE A 91 -1.81 -5.90 -8.96
C ILE A 91 -0.75 -7.00 -8.87
N GLY A 92 -0.99 -8.17 -9.49
CA GLY A 92 -0.02 -9.26 -9.56
C GLY A 92 1.26 -8.84 -10.28
N ALA A 93 1.13 -8.23 -11.45
CA ALA A 93 2.25 -7.70 -12.22
C ALA A 93 3.02 -6.60 -11.47
N ALA A 94 2.30 -5.66 -10.86
CA ALA A 94 2.89 -4.57 -10.08
C ALA A 94 3.67 -5.10 -8.87
N MET A 95 3.14 -6.09 -8.15
CA MET A 95 3.82 -6.69 -7.01
C MET A 95 5.15 -7.33 -7.43
N ALA A 96 5.16 -8.13 -8.51
CA ALA A 96 6.39 -8.75 -9.02
C ALA A 96 7.42 -7.68 -9.46
N TRP A 97 6.96 -6.62 -10.13
CA TRP A 97 7.83 -5.54 -10.58
C TRP A 97 8.46 -4.76 -9.43
N PHE A 98 7.69 -4.42 -8.39
CA PHE A 98 8.21 -3.71 -7.21
C PHE A 98 9.16 -4.57 -6.37
N VAL A 99 8.97 -5.90 -6.33
CA VAL A 99 9.91 -6.82 -5.67
C VAL A 99 11.27 -6.84 -6.37
N LYS A 100 11.27 -6.80 -7.71
CA LYS A 100 12.51 -6.75 -8.51
C LYS A 100 13.22 -5.39 -8.48
N ASN A 101 12.49 -4.32 -8.21
CA ASN A 101 12.97 -2.94 -8.26
C ASN A 101 12.76 -2.21 -6.93
N PRO A 102 13.45 -2.61 -5.85
CA PRO A 102 13.25 -2.04 -4.51
C PRO A 102 13.70 -0.58 -4.39
N GLN A 103 14.48 -0.07 -5.35
CA GLN A 103 14.96 1.31 -5.42
C GLN A 103 13.90 2.32 -5.87
N ILE A 104 12.75 1.85 -6.37
CA ILE A 104 11.67 2.73 -6.85
C ILE A 104 10.99 3.40 -5.66
N ASP A 105 10.69 4.69 -5.82
CA ASP A 105 9.99 5.48 -4.80
C ASP A 105 8.68 4.78 -4.38
N PRO A 106 8.45 4.55 -3.08
CA PRO A 106 7.21 3.97 -2.55
C PRO A 106 5.92 4.65 -3.00
N LEU A 107 5.98 5.92 -3.42
CA LEU A 107 4.83 6.65 -3.97
C LEU A 107 4.23 5.97 -5.21
N TRP A 108 5.05 5.36 -6.06
CA TRP A 108 4.56 4.61 -7.22
C TRP A 108 3.76 3.38 -6.83
N LYS A 109 4.19 2.70 -5.77
CA LYS A 109 3.44 1.57 -5.21
C LYS A 109 2.08 2.02 -4.67
N LEU A 110 2.03 3.15 -3.96
CA LEU A 110 0.77 3.73 -3.47
C LEU A 110 -0.15 4.15 -4.62
N LEU A 111 0.38 4.80 -5.64
CA LEU A 111 -0.38 5.25 -6.80
C LEU A 111 -0.99 4.08 -7.57
N ILE A 112 -0.20 3.02 -7.85
CA ILE A 112 -0.64 1.90 -8.69
C ILE A 112 -1.44 0.89 -7.88
N VAL A 113 -0.89 0.39 -6.76
CA VAL A 113 -1.50 -0.72 -6.01
C VAL A 113 -2.69 -0.22 -5.20
N THR A 114 -2.49 0.83 -4.40
CA THR A 114 -3.55 1.34 -3.50
C THR A 114 -4.53 2.23 -4.25
N GLY A 115 -4.03 3.16 -5.07
CA GLY A 115 -4.85 4.10 -5.84
C GLY A 115 -5.54 3.42 -7.01
N LEU A 116 -4.80 3.14 -8.08
CA LEU A 116 -5.37 2.66 -9.34
C LEU A 116 -6.10 1.32 -9.17
N CYS A 117 -5.45 0.28 -8.65
CA CYS A 117 -6.08 -1.03 -8.48
C CYS A 117 -7.21 -0.98 -7.44
N GLY A 118 -7.02 -0.27 -6.31
CA GLY A 118 -8.06 -0.10 -5.31
C GLY A 118 -9.29 0.65 -5.82
N GLY A 119 -9.11 1.65 -6.70
CA GLY A 119 -10.21 2.35 -7.36
C GLY A 119 -10.87 1.53 -8.48
N LEU A 120 -10.08 0.75 -9.22
CA LEU A 120 -10.56 -0.05 -10.35
C LEU A 120 -11.39 -1.24 -9.89
N THR A 121 -10.93 -2.02 -8.91
CA THR A 121 -11.61 -3.21 -8.38
C THR A 121 -12.76 -2.82 -7.45
N THR A 122 -13.75 -3.70 -7.33
CA THR A 122 -14.89 -3.46 -6.44
C THR A 122 -15.46 -4.75 -5.86
N PHE A 123 -15.40 -4.87 -4.55
CA PHE A 123 -16.08 -5.92 -3.81
C PHE A 123 -17.53 -5.52 -3.48
N SER A 124 -17.79 -4.23 -3.25
CA SER A 124 -19.12 -3.74 -2.86
C SER A 124 -20.14 -3.90 -3.98
N THR A 125 -19.80 -3.53 -5.22
CA THR A 125 -20.68 -3.73 -6.38
C THR A 125 -20.95 -5.21 -6.61
N PHE A 126 -19.91 -6.05 -6.60
CA PHE A 126 -20.03 -7.50 -6.69
C PHE A 126 -20.98 -8.07 -5.61
N SER A 127 -20.83 -7.66 -4.35
CA SER A 127 -21.69 -8.10 -3.25
C SER A 127 -23.14 -7.70 -3.44
N ALA A 128 -23.40 -6.48 -3.93
CA ALA A 128 -24.74 -6.01 -4.23
C ALA A 128 -25.38 -6.83 -5.39
N GLU A 129 -24.61 -7.14 -6.43
CA GLU A 129 -25.06 -8.00 -7.55
C GLU A 129 -25.44 -9.41 -7.06
N ILE A 130 -24.62 -10.00 -6.19
CA ILE A 130 -24.94 -11.30 -5.58
C ILE A 130 -26.24 -11.25 -4.78
N LEU A 131 -26.41 -10.20 -3.95
CA LEU A 131 -27.65 -10.04 -3.16
C LEU A 131 -28.88 -9.95 -4.06
N MET A 132 -28.83 -9.17 -5.15
CA MET A 132 -29.93 -9.06 -6.10
C MET A 132 -30.24 -10.40 -6.78
N MET A 133 -29.23 -11.20 -7.13
CA MET A 133 -29.43 -12.55 -7.69
C MET A 133 -30.11 -13.47 -6.69
N LEU A 134 -29.70 -13.45 -5.42
CA LEU A 134 -30.30 -14.28 -4.36
C LEU A 134 -31.75 -13.88 -4.09
N GLN A 135 -32.07 -12.58 -4.03
CA GLN A 135 -33.42 -12.07 -3.87
C GLN A 135 -34.33 -12.43 -5.05
N SER A 136 -33.75 -12.57 -6.24
CA SER A 136 -34.47 -12.98 -7.46
C SER A 136 -34.56 -14.49 -7.63
N GLY A 137 -34.15 -15.29 -6.64
CA GLY A 137 -34.13 -16.75 -6.69
C GLY A 137 -33.11 -17.38 -7.65
N LYS A 138 -32.16 -16.58 -8.17
CA LYS A 138 -31.14 -17.01 -9.15
C LYS A 138 -29.91 -17.60 -8.45
N TYR A 139 -30.09 -18.62 -7.61
CA TYR A 139 -29.03 -19.17 -6.75
C TYR A 139 -27.82 -19.70 -7.53
N LEU A 140 -28.03 -20.40 -8.66
CA LEU A 140 -26.93 -20.92 -9.49
C LEU A 140 -26.09 -19.81 -10.12
N TRP A 141 -26.74 -18.72 -10.53
CA TRP A 141 -26.03 -17.55 -11.05
C TRP A 141 -25.22 -16.84 -9.95
N ALA A 142 -25.77 -16.72 -8.74
CA ALA A 142 -25.05 -16.17 -7.60
C ALA A 142 -23.81 -17.00 -7.25
N MET A 143 -23.95 -18.33 -7.15
CA MET A 143 -22.82 -19.24 -6.90
C MET A 143 -21.76 -19.17 -8.00
N GLY A 144 -22.18 -19.22 -9.28
CA GLY A 144 -21.30 -19.11 -10.42
C GLY A 144 -20.55 -17.77 -10.44
N SER A 145 -21.23 -16.66 -10.14
CA SER A 145 -20.62 -15.34 -10.04
C SER A 145 -19.57 -15.29 -8.94
N VAL A 146 -19.85 -15.79 -7.75
CA VAL A 146 -18.86 -15.88 -6.65
C VAL A 146 -17.63 -16.66 -7.09
N LEU A 147 -17.84 -17.83 -7.70
CA LEU A 147 -16.72 -18.68 -8.13
C LEU A 147 -15.86 -17.97 -9.18
N VAL A 148 -16.47 -17.39 -10.22
CA VAL A 148 -15.74 -16.74 -11.30
C VAL A 148 -15.01 -15.49 -10.81
N HIS A 149 -15.62 -14.66 -9.95
CA HIS A 149 -14.96 -13.50 -9.40
C HIS A 149 -13.78 -13.86 -8.50
N VAL A 150 -13.96 -14.81 -7.57
CA VAL A 150 -12.91 -15.17 -6.60
C VAL A 150 -11.78 -15.94 -7.30
N VAL A 151 -12.10 -17.06 -7.94
CA VAL A 151 -11.10 -17.92 -8.59
C VAL A 151 -10.47 -17.18 -9.78
N GLY A 152 -11.28 -16.52 -10.59
CA GLY A 152 -10.78 -15.73 -11.74
C GLY A 152 -9.83 -14.63 -11.31
N SER A 153 -10.15 -13.85 -10.28
CA SER A 153 -9.25 -12.79 -9.78
C SER A 153 -7.95 -13.35 -9.22
N LEU A 154 -7.98 -14.47 -8.49
CA LEU A 154 -6.78 -15.14 -7.99
C LEU A 154 -5.90 -15.65 -9.15
N LEU A 155 -6.49 -16.30 -10.14
CA LEU A 155 -5.77 -16.78 -11.33
C LEU A 155 -5.14 -15.61 -12.12
N MET A 156 -5.87 -14.51 -12.29
CA MET A 156 -5.36 -13.32 -12.98
C MET A 156 -4.23 -12.65 -12.19
N THR A 157 -4.32 -12.61 -10.85
CA THR A 157 -3.23 -12.09 -10.01
C THR A 157 -1.98 -12.97 -10.15
N PHE A 158 -2.15 -14.28 -10.10
CA PHE A 158 -1.04 -15.23 -10.31
C PHE A 158 -0.44 -15.08 -11.72
N ALA A 159 -1.29 -14.98 -12.74
CA ALA A 159 -0.83 -14.79 -14.12
C ALA A 159 -0.03 -13.49 -14.32
N GLY A 160 -0.52 -12.37 -13.75
CA GLY A 160 0.19 -11.09 -13.79
C GLY A 160 1.54 -11.16 -13.07
N PHE A 161 1.57 -11.77 -11.89
CA PHE A 161 2.80 -11.97 -11.13
C PHE A 161 3.82 -12.83 -11.89
N THR A 162 3.37 -13.98 -12.42
CA THR A 162 4.23 -14.92 -13.16
C THR A 162 4.75 -14.28 -14.45
N LEU A 163 3.88 -13.63 -15.23
CA LEU A 163 4.29 -12.97 -16.46
C LEU A 163 5.40 -11.94 -16.20
N MET A 164 5.23 -11.09 -15.18
CA MET A 164 6.22 -10.07 -14.85
C MET A 164 7.51 -10.66 -14.28
N THR A 165 7.41 -11.84 -13.65
CA THR A 165 8.58 -12.58 -13.17
C THR A 165 9.39 -13.19 -14.31
N LEU A 166 8.72 -13.62 -15.37
CA LEU A 166 9.35 -14.23 -16.54
C LEU A 166 9.95 -13.18 -17.51
N LEU A 167 9.37 -11.99 -17.59
CA LEU A 167 9.79 -10.94 -18.52
C LEU A 167 10.97 -10.08 -18.00
N GLY A 168 11.30 -10.14 -16.75
CA GLY A 168 12.39 -9.36 -16.15
C GLY A 168 13.30 -10.16 -15.27
#